data_891871ca3f1ea639cb0340f40b7bbdb9
#
_entry.id   891871ca3f1ea639cb0340f40b7bbdb9
#
_cell.length_a   1.000
_cell.length_b   1.000
_cell.length_c   1.000
_cell.angle_alpha   90.00
_cell.angle_beta   90.00
_cell.angle_gamma   90.00
#
_symmetry.space_group_name_H-M   'P 1'
#
loop_
_entity.id
_entity.type
_entity.pdbx_description
1 polymer ?
#
loop_
_entity_poly.entity_id
_entity_poly.type
_entity_poly.pdbx_seq_one_letter_code
_entity_poly.pdbx_strand_id
1 'polypeptide(L)'
;MSNVNMWEIENSFYSEEIRVICGVDEAGRGPLAGPICAAAVILPAHLELPGLTDSKKLTDKKRRELFPLIQEQAIAYGIGFATEQEINEINILQATFLAMQRALDQLSVRPDLALIDGNREKDFGLPVKTVVKGDSLSANIAAASILAKVTRDNLMVEMAEKYPQYGFEIHKGYGTKAHYAALREFGASPIHRMSFLKKFYGNQ
;
A
#
# COMPACT_ATOMS: atom_id res chain seq x y z
N MET A 1 25.30 7.21 -10.88
CA MET A 1 24.28 6.81 -9.89
C MET A 1 24.55 5.35 -9.59
N SER A 2 24.88 4.99 -8.33
CA SER A 2 25.08 3.59 -7.96
C SER A 2 23.78 2.83 -8.20
N ASN A 3 23.83 1.78 -9.03
CA ASN A 3 22.72 0.85 -9.15
C ASN A 3 22.47 0.22 -7.77
N VAL A 4 21.38 0.56 -7.12
CA VAL A 4 20.95 -0.10 -5.89
C VAL A 4 20.57 -1.54 -6.28
N ASN A 5 21.22 -2.52 -5.66
CA ASN A 5 20.80 -3.91 -5.82
C ASN A 5 19.54 -4.12 -4.99
N MET A 6 18.40 -4.17 -5.65
CA MET A 6 17.08 -4.35 -5.01
C MET A 6 16.89 -5.72 -4.32
N TRP A 7 17.84 -6.65 -4.51
CA TRP A 7 17.84 -7.98 -3.89
C TRP A 7 18.81 -8.10 -2.71
N GLU A 8 19.51 -7.04 -2.35
CA GLU A 8 20.52 -7.08 -1.29
C GLU A 8 19.93 -7.47 0.06
N ILE A 9 18.76 -6.96 0.39
CA ILE A 9 18.07 -7.26 1.65
C ILE A 9 17.60 -8.70 1.67
N GLU A 10 16.90 -9.17 0.64
CA GLU A 10 16.44 -10.55 0.53
C GLU A 10 17.63 -11.52 0.62
N ASN A 11 18.72 -11.22 -0.10
CA ASN A 11 19.92 -12.04 -0.10
C ASN A 11 20.56 -12.19 1.28
N SER A 12 20.41 -11.18 2.14
CA SER A 12 20.93 -11.24 3.51
C SER A 12 20.13 -12.19 4.43
N PHE A 13 18.91 -12.59 4.02
CA PHE A 13 18.03 -13.47 4.80
C PHE A 13 17.90 -14.87 4.21
N TYR A 14 18.19 -15.09 2.92
CA TYR A 14 18.11 -16.42 2.32
C TYR A 14 19.03 -17.42 3.04
N SER A 15 18.49 -18.57 3.42
CA SER A 15 19.17 -19.66 4.11
C SER A 15 18.52 -21.01 3.78
N GLU A 16 18.95 -22.09 4.44
CA GLU A 16 18.29 -23.40 4.32
C GLU A 16 16.85 -23.37 4.86
N GLU A 17 16.57 -22.50 5.84
CA GLU A 17 15.26 -22.36 6.52
C GLU A 17 14.39 -21.28 5.89
N ILE A 18 14.98 -20.24 5.30
CA ILE A 18 14.27 -19.09 4.69
C ILE A 18 14.50 -19.12 3.17
N ARG A 19 13.52 -19.63 2.42
CA ARG A 19 13.56 -19.76 0.96
C ARG A 19 12.53 -18.92 0.26
N VAL A 20 11.42 -18.62 0.93
CA VAL A 20 10.31 -17.85 0.39
C VAL A 20 10.16 -16.57 1.20
N ILE A 21 10.49 -15.44 0.59
CA ILE A 21 10.39 -14.12 1.20
C ILE A 21 9.29 -13.34 0.49
N CYS A 22 8.36 -12.76 1.25
CA CYS A 22 7.42 -11.78 0.72
C CYS A 22 7.78 -10.35 1.14
N GLY A 23 7.47 -9.38 0.29
CA GLY A 23 7.47 -7.96 0.65
C GLY A 23 6.05 -7.47 0.89
N VAL A 24 5.87 -6.58 1.85
CA VAL A 24 4.57 -6.00 2.20
C VAL A 24 4.71 -4.48 2.30
N ASP A 25 3.78 -3.76 1.66
CA ASP A 25 3.67 -2.31 1.75
C ASP A 25 2.22 -1.86 1.69
N GLU A 26 1.94 -0.60 2.08
CA GLU A 26 0.61 -0.03 2.08
C GLU A 26 0.53 1.28 1.29
N ALA A 27 -0.68 1.59 0.84
CA ALA A 27 -1.07 2.88 0.27
C ALA A 27 -2.31 3.43 0.97
N GLY A 28 -2.33 4.75 1.18
CA GLY A 28 -3.54 5.40 1.66
C GLY A 28 -3.61 5.67 3.15
N ARG A 29 -2.50 5.82 3.89
CA ARG A 29 -2.53 6.22 5.30
C ARG A 29 -2.94 7.67 5.53
N GLY A 30 -2.47 8.59 4.70
CA GLY A 30 -2.68 10.04 4.86
C GLY A 30 -3.97 10.65 4.31
N PRO A 31 -4.69 10.06 3.35
CA PRO A 31 -5.93 10.61 2.80
C PRO A 31 -7.04 10.79 3.84
N LEU A 32 -7.93 11.79 3.59
CA LEU A 32 -9.15 12.07 4.38
C LEU A 32 -10.31 11.15 4.00
N ALA A 33 -10.22 10.48 2.84
CA ALA A 33 -11.26 9.61 2.29
C ALA A 33 -10.65 8.36 1.64
N GLY A 34 -11.44 7.30 1.59
CA GLY A 34 -11.08 6.02 1.01
C GLY A 34 -10.36 5.08 1.98
N PRO A 35 -10.31 3.78 1.67
CA PRO A 35 -9.69 2.76 2.52
C PRO A 35 -8.16 2.85 2.52
N ILE A 36 -7.54 2.11 3.43
CA ILE A 36 -6.16 1.64 3.29
C ILE A 36 -6.16 0.44 2.36
N CYS A 37 -5.15 0.38 1.49
CA CYS A 37 -4.83 -0.78 0.68
C CYS A 37 -3.41 -1.24 1.00
N ALA A 38 -3.24 -2.52 1.31
CA ALA A 38 -1.93 -3.15 1.44
C ALA A 38 -1.77 -4.24 0.38
N ALA A 39 -0.54 -4.52 -0.01
CA ALA A 39 -0.21 -5.67 -0.84
C ALA A 39 0.93 -6.48 -0.22
N ALA A 40 0.89 -7.79 -0.46
CA ALA A 40 1.97 -8.73 -0.18
C ALA A 40 2.39 -9.39 -1.49
N VAL A 41 3.69 -9.46 -1.78
CA VAL A 41 4.21 -9.97 -3.05
C VAL A 41 5.39 -10.90 -2.80
N ILE A 42 5.40 -12.05 -3.49
CA ILE A 42 6.52 -12.98 -3.57
C ILE A 42 6.98 -13.00 -5.03
N LEU A 43 8.13 -12.43 -5.32
CA LEU A 43 8.76 -12.50 -6.64
C LEU A 43 9.69 -13.72 -6.72
N PRO A 44 9.91 -14.28 -7.92
CA PRO A 44 11.03 -15.19 -8.14
C PRO A 44 12.35 -14.52 -7.72
N ALA A 45 13.21 -15.27 -7.02
CA ALA A 45 14.48 -14.72 -6.57
C ALA A 45 15.29 -14.19 -7.76
N HIS A 46 15.86 -12.99 -7.58
CA HIS A 46 16.66 -12.27 -8.59
C HIS A 46 15.91 -11.92 -9.89
N LEU A 47 14.56 -11.93 -9.87
CA LEU A 47 13.79 -11.44 -11.01
C LEU A 47 14.16 -9.98 -11.29
N GLU A 48 14.53 -9.70 -12.53
CA GLU A 48 14.80 -8.35 -13.01
C GLU A 48 13.52 -7.76 -13.63
N LEU A 49 12.96 -6.74 -12.98
CA LEU A 49 11.88 -5.92 -13.51
C LEU A 49 12.43 -4.52 -13.79
N PRO A 50 12.72 -4.17 -15.06
CA PRO A 50 13.33 -2.89 -15.40
C PRO A 50 12.51 -1.70 -14.92
N GLY A 51 13.11 -0.88 -14.06
CA GLY A 51 12.49 0.30 -13.48
C GLY A 51 11.71 0.02 -12.18
N LEU A 52 11.76 -1.19 -11.64
CA LEU A 52 11.22 -1.48 -10.31
C LEU A 52 12.00 -0.68 -9.25
N THR A 53 11.33 0.15 -8.49
CA THR A 53 11.86 0.95 -7.40
C THR A 53 10.70 1.54 -6.59
N ASP A 54 10.99 2.34 -5.57
CA ASP A 54 10.02 3.10 -4.77
C ASP A 54 8.91 3.73 -5.64
N SER A 55 7.68 3.31 -5.40
CA SER A 55 6.50 3.73 -6.17
C SER A 55 6.30 5.25 -6.19
N LYS A 56 6.76 5.96 -5.14
CA LYS A 56 6.65 7.42 -5.01
C LYS A 56 7.60 8.17 -5.96
N LYS A 57 8.69 7.52 -6.38
CA LYS A 57 9.64 8.05 -7.37
C LYS A 57 9.21 7.80 -8.81
N LEU A 58 8.25 6.89 -9.02
CA LEU A 58 7.74 6.56 -10.33
C LEU A 58 6.60 7.50 -10.74
N THR A 59 6.52 7.79 -12.05
CA THR A 59 5.31 8.41 -12.61
C THR A 59 4.12 7.44 -12.54
N ASP A 60 2.89 7.97 -12.59
CA ASP A 60 1.69 7.12 -12.62
C ASP A 60 1.72 6.16 -13.82
N LYS A 61 2.14 6.67 -15.00
CA LYS A 61 2.31 5.85 -16.21
C LYS A 61 3.23 4.65 -15.95
N LYS A 62 4.40 4.88 -15.33
CA LYS A 62 5.37 3.79 -15.09
C LYS A 62 4.87 2.77 -14.07
N ARG A 63 4.16 3.21 -13.02
CA ARG A 63 3.50 2.28 -12.08
C ARG A 63 2.47 1.40 -12.79
N ARG A 64 1.65 1.99 -13.67
CA ARG A 64 0.63 1.26 -14.44
C ARG A 64 1.23 0.29 -15.46
N GLU A 65 2.41 0.58 -16.00
CA GLU A 65 3.17 -0.36 -16.84
C GLU A 65 3.71 -1.55 -16.02
N LEU A 66 4.23 -1.31 -14.82
CA LEU A 66 4.79 -2.34 -13.96
C LEU A 66 3.71 -3.21 -13.28
N PHE A 67 2.54 -2.66 -13.00
CA PHE A 67 1.47 -3.33 -12.28
C PHE A 67 1.09 -4.70 -12.88
N PRO A 68 0.72 -4.83 -14.16
CA PRO A 68 0.40 -6.12 -14.77
C PRO A 68 1.63 -7.05 -14.83
N LEU A 69 2.84 -6.52 -15.05
CA LEU A 69 4.06 -7.32 -15.09
C LEU A 69 4.35 -7.97 -13.73
N ILE A 70 4.13 -7.22 -12.63
CA ILE A 70 4.27 -7.77 -11.28
C ILE A 70 3.25 -8.89 -11.05
N GLN A 71 1.98 -8.68 -11.43
CA GLN A 71 0.94 -9.70 -11.26
C GLN A 71 1.22 -10.97 -12.05
N GLU A 72 1.74 -10.84 -13.28
CA GLU A 72 2.06 -11.96 -14.17
C GLU A 72 3.29 -12.75 -13.69
N GLN A 73 4.31 -12.06 -13.17
CA GLN A 73 5.60 -12.68 -12.85
C GLN A 73 5.76 -13.04 -11.38
N ALA A 74 4.89 -12.58 -10.49
CA ALA A 74 4.93 -12.96 -9.08
C ALA A 74 4.60 -14.46 -8.90
N ILE A 75 5.32 -15.12 -8.00
CA ILE A 75 4.98 -16.47 -7.53
C ILE A 75 3.63 -16.45 -6.83
N ALA A 76 3.40 -15.42 -6.01
CA ALA A 76 2.12 -15.15 -5.37
C ALA A 76 2.01 -13.65 -5.03
N TYR A 77 0.80 -13.14 -5.03
CA TYR A 77 0.50 -11.82 -4.46
C TYR A 77 -0.88 -11.83 -3.81
N GLY A 78 -1.07 -10.94 -2.84
CA GLY A 78 -2.34 -10.71 -2.19
C GLY A 78 -2.57 -9.21 -1.97
N ILE A 79 -3.83 -8.77 -1.99
CA ILE A 79 -4.23 -7.37 -1.80
C ILE A 79 -5.29 -7.31 -0.71
N GLY A 80 -5.02 -6.57 0.35
CA GLY A 80 -5.92 -6.41 1.48
C GLY A 80 -6.34 -4.96 1.68
N PHE A 81 -7.57 -4.76 2.12
CA PHE A 81 -8.12 -3.45 2.44
C PHE A 81 -8.56 -3.38 3.89
N ALA A 82 -8.45 -2.17 4.47
CA ALA A 82 -9.20 -1.79 5.67
C ALA A 82 -10.06 -0.57 5.35
N THR A 83 -11.34 -0.66 5.64
CA THR A 83 -12.36 0.34 5.29
C THR A 83 -12.21 1.61 6.13
N GLU A 84 -12.88 2.68 5.70
CA GLU A 84 -12.95 3.95 6.42
C GLU A 84 -13.61 3.78 7.80
N GLN A 85 -14.57 2.87 7.90
CA GLN A 85 -15.22 2.54 9.17
C GLN A 85 -14.23 1.86 10.12
N GLU A 86 -13.50 0.85 9.66
CA GLU A 86 -12.45 0.18 10.45
C GLU A 86 -11.36 1.17 10.88
N ILE A 87 -10.95 2.10 9.99
CA ILE A 87 -9.99 3.16 10.34
C ILE A 87 -10.53 4.04 11.49
N ASN A 88 -11.82 4.38 11.46
CA ASN A 88 -12.45 5.18 12.51
C ASN A 88 -12.53 4.43 13.84
N GLU A 89 -12.76 3.12 13.82
CA GLU A 89 -12.93 2.26 14.99
C GLU A 89 -11.59 1.91 15.66
N ILE A 90 -10.61 1.44 14.87
CA ILE A 90 -9.37 0.87 15.42
C ILE A 90 -8.13 1.76 15.21
N ASN A 91 -8.27 2.94 14.67
CA ASN A 91 -7.26 3.90 14.21
C ASN A 91 -6.44 3.45 12.99
N ILE A 92 -5.72 4.43 12.41
CA ILE A 92 -4.98 4.25 11.16
C ILE A 92 -3.86 3.20 11.25
N LEU A 93 -3.18 3.09 12.39
CA LEU A 93 -2.08 2.12 12.54
C LEU A 93 -2.62 0.69 12.57
N GLN A 94 -3.65 0.44 13.37
CA GLN A 94 -4.26 -0.89 13.47
C GLN A 94 -4.97 -1.28 12.16
N ALA A 95 -5.62 -0.33 11.48
CA ALA A 95 -6.21 -0.55 10.17
C ALA A 95 -5.15 -0.86 9.09
N THR A 96 -3.96 -0.24 9.16
CA THR A 96 -2.84 -0.59 8.29
C THR A 96 -2.43 -2.06 8.50
N PHE A 97 -2.25 -2.47 9.74
CA PHE A 97 -1.91 -3.85 10.06
C PHE A 97 -3.01 -4.84 9.65
N LEU A 98 -4.27 -4.46 9.78
CA LEU A 98 -5.39 -5.28 9.33
C LEU A 98 -5.37 -5.47 7.81
N ALA A 99 -5.11 -4.41 7.04
CA ALA A 99 -4.96 -4.50 5.59
C ALA A 99 -3.77 -5.39 5.19
N MET A 100 -2.63 -5.26 5.88
CA MET A 100 -1.44 -6.11 5.67
C MET A 100 -1.73 -7.58 5.97
N GLN A 101 -2.41 -7.87 7.09
CA GLN A 101 -2.82 -9.25 7.43
C GLN A 101 -3.69 -9.83 6.32
N ARG A 102 -4.71 -9.09 5.87
CA ARG A 102 -5.60 -9.51 4.78
C ARG A 102 -4.86 -9.76 3.48
N ALA A 103 -3.81 -8.97 3.19
CA ALA A 103 -2.97 -9.18 2.02
C ALA A 103 -2.12 -10.46 2.15
N LEU A 104 -1.52 -10.70 3.32
CA LEU A 104 -0.77 -11.92 3.60
C LEU A 104 -1.64 -13.18 3.55
N ASP A 105 -2.87 -13.12 4.08
CA ASP A 105 -3.82 -14.23 4.11
C ASP A 105 -4.30 -14.64 2.69
N GLN A 106 -4.15 -13.77 1.69
CA GLN A 106 -4.47 -14.08 0.28
C GLN A 106 -3.33 -14.72 -0.50
N LEU A 107 -2.14 -14.79 0.07
CA LEU A 107 -1.03 -15.45 -0.63
C LEU A 107 -1.32 -16.94 -0.82
N SER A 108 -1.22 -17.42 -2.06
CA SER A 108 -1.35 -18.86 -2.41
C SER A 108 -0.14 -19.69 -1.97
N VAL A 109 0.97 -19.04 -1.65
CA VAL A 109 2.20 -19.62 -1.11
C VAL A 109 2.52 -18.96 0.22
N ARG A 110 2.71 -19.77 1.29
CA ARG A 110 3.08 -19.24 2.61
C ARG A 110 4.56 -18.83 2.60
N PRO A 111 4.89 -17.59 2.94
CA PRO A 111 6.27 -17.16 3.08
C PRO A 111 6.92 -17.65 4.38
N ASP A 112 8.23 -17.87 4.35
CA ASP A 112 9.04 -18.17 5.52
C ASP A 112 9.38 -16.88 6.29
N LEU A 113 9.44 -15.72 5.57
CA LEU A 113 9.73 -14.41 6.12
C LEU A 113 8.93 -13.33 5.38
N ALA A 114 8.33 -12.38 6.12
CA ALA A 114 7.77 -11.16 5.57
C ALA A 114 8.69 -9.96 5.85
N LEU A 115 9.07 -9.25 4.78
CA LEU A 115 9.72 -7.95 4.83
C LEU A 115 8.65 -6.86 4.72
N ILE A 116 8.54 -6.00 5.73
CA ILE A 116 7.48 -4.98 5.80
C ILE A 116 8.10 -3.59 5.69
N ASP A 117 7.57 -2.74 4.78
CA ASP A 117 8.00 -1.34 4.74
C ASP A 117 7.65 -0.62 6.06
N GLY A 118 8.64 0.08 6.61
CA GLY A 118 8.46 0.87 7.83
C GLY A 118 9.28 0.41 9.03
N ASN A 119 8.84 0.83 10.22
CA ASN A 119 9.56 0.62 11.48
C ASN A 119 8.66 0.09 12.62
N ARG A 120 7.47 -0.37 12.30
CA ARG A 120 6.50 -0.88 13.28
C ARG A 120 6.30 -2.37 13.09
N GLU A 121 6.62 -3.13 14.12
CA GLU A 121 6.44 -4.57 14.14
C GLU A 121 5.03 -4.94 14.62
N LYS A 122 4.51 -6.00 14.05
CA LYS A 122 3.32 -6.71 14.51
C LYS A 122 3.51 -8.19 14.22
N ASP A 123 2.97 -9.03 15.09
CA ASP A 123 2.87 -10.46 14.84
C ASP A 123 1.76 -10.74 13.83
N PHE A 124 2.14 -11.29 12.68
CA PHE A 124 1.24 -11.73 11.61
C PHE A 124 1.13 -13.28 11.54
N GLY A 125 1.61 -13.99 12.57
CA GLY A 125 1.63 -15.46 12.58
C GLY A 125 2.73 -16.07 11.71
N LEU A 126 3.73 -15.28 11.32
CA LEU A 126 4.94 -15.69 10.61
C LEU A 126 6.12 -14.77 10.99
N PRO A 127 7.37 -15.19 10.74
CA PRO A 127 8.54 -14.34 10.94
C PRO A 127 8.44 -13.03 10.15
N VAL A 128 8.76 -11.90 10.80
CA VAL A 128 8.68 -10.55 10.23
C VAL A 128 9.98 -9.81 10.42
N LYS A 129 10.37 -9.00 9.44
CA LYS A 129 11.41 -7.96 9.54
C LYS A 129 10.91 -6.66 8.96
N THR A 130 11.01 -5.58 9.73
CA THR A 130 10.73 -4.23 9.23
C THR A 130 11.94 -3.66 8.53
N VAL A 131 11.70 -3.00 7.40
CA VAL A 131 12.74 -2.36 6.59
C VAL A 131 12.35 -0.90 6.35
N VAL A 132 13.10 0.00 6.96
CA VAL A 132 12.87 1.44 6.75
C VAL A 132 13.22 1.82 5.32
N LYS A 133 12.26 2.43 4.60
CA LYS A 133 12.36 2.73 3.16
C LYS A 133 12.58 1.46 2.31
N GLY A 134 11.93 0.37 2.71
CA GLY A 134 12.04 -0.93 2.07
C GLY A 134 11.64 -0.90 0.59
N ASP A 135 10.69 -0.05 0.23
CA ASP A 135 10.25 0.21 -1.15
C ASP A 135 11.38 0.65 -2.10
N SER A 136 12.49 1.17 -1.58
CA SER A 136 13.69 1.52 -2.36
C SER A 136 14.88 0.58 -2.18
N LEU A 137 14.74 -0.49 -1.39
CA LEU A 137 15.83 -1.38 -0.99
C LEU A 137 15.53 -2.88 -1.23
N SER A 138 14.26 -3.27 -1.30
CA SER A 138 13.77 -4.64 -1.47
C SER A 138 12.89 -4.75 -2.71
N ALA A 139 13.17 -5.70 -3.57
CA ALA A 139 12.39 -5.95 -4.79
C ALA A 139 10.94 -6.36 -4.47
N ASN A 140 10.75 -7.22 -3.47
CA ASN A 140 9.42 -7.65 -3.04
C ASN A 140 8.60 -6.50 -2.45
N ILE A 141 9.20 -5.65 -1.59
CA ILE A 141 8.52 -4.48 -1.02
C ILE A 141 8.19 -3.46 -2.11
N ALA A 142 9.11 -3.19 -3.05
CA ALA A 142 8.87 -2.28 -4.17
C ALA A 142 7.71 -2.75 -5.04
N ALA A 143 7.63 -4.05 -5.33
CA ALA A 143 6.50 -4.64 -6.05
C ALA A 143 5.18 -4.49 -5.28
N ALA A 144 5.19 -4.76 -3.98
CA ALA A 144 4.03 -4.56 -3.10
C ALA A 144 3.56 -3.11 -3.07
N SER A 145 4.51 -2.15 -2.97
CA SER A 145 4.24 -0.70 -3.02
C SER A 145 3.48 -0.31 -4.30
N ILE A 146 3.91 -0.82 -5.46
CA ILE A 146 3.24 -0.56 -6.74
C ILE A 146 1.84 -1.17 -6.77
N LEU A 147 1.68 -2.44 -6.35
CA LEU A 147 0.37 -3.09 -6.33
C LEU A 147 -0.61 -2.36 -5.40
N ALA A 148 -0.20 -2.04 -4.18
CA ALA A 148 -1.03 -1.32 -3.22
C ALA A 148 -1.42 0.07 -3.76
N LYS A 149 -0.47 0.80 -4.33
CA LYS A 149 -0.70 2.17 -4.84
C LYS A 149 -1.64 2.19 -6.03
N VAL A 150 -1.40 1.37 -7.06
CA VAL A 150 -2.22 1.36 -8.28
C VAL A 150 -3.63 0.85 -7.96
N THR A 151 -3.76 -0.20 -7.16
CA THR A 151 -5.07 -0.73 -6.77
C THR A 151 -5.89 0.31 -6.01
N ARG A 152 -5.28 0.98 -5.04
CA ARG A 152 -5.98 2.04 -4.29
C ARG A 152 -6.35 3.23 -5.18
N ASP A 153 -5.46 3.67 -6.05
CA ASP A 153 -5.73 4.80 -6.94
C ASP A 153 -6.86 4.49 -7.93
N ASN A 154 -6.96 3.26 -8.43
CA ASN A 154 -8.07 2.82 -9.27
C ASN A 154 -9.40 2.85 -8.50
N LEU A 155 -9.43 2.32 -7.27
CA LEU A 155 -10.62 2.40 -6.42
C LEU A 155 -11.05 3.86 -6.19
N MET A 156 -10.12 4.78 -6.00
CA MET A 156 -10.48 6.19 -5.81
C MET A 156 -11.00 6.86 -7.08
N VAL A 157 -10.64 6.38 -8.28
CA VAL A 157 -11.24 6.79 -9.55
C VAL A 157 -12.68 6.29 -9.65
N GLU A 158 -12.94 5.02 -9.29
CA GLU A 158 -14.31 4.48 -9.23
C GLU A 158 -15.19 5.24 -8.21
N MET A 159 -14.60 5.64 -7.06
CA MET A 159 -15.32 6.45 -6.08
C MET A 159 -15.63 7.85 -6.58
N ALA A 160 -14.84 8.41 -7.51
CA ALA A 160 -15.14 9.69 -8.15
C ALA A 160 -16.41 9.64 -9.00
N GLU A 161 -16.72 8.49 -9.63
CA GLU A 161 -17.96 8.30 -10.37
C GLU A 161 -19.20 8.34 -9.45
N LYS A 162 -19.05 7.78 -8.21
CA LYS A 162 -20.13 7.77 -7.21
C LYS A 162 -20.28 9.10 -6.47
N TYR A 163 -19.19 9.83 -6.32
CA TYR A 163 -19.12 11.09 -5.56
C TYR A 163 -18.39 12.19 -6.37
N PRO A 164 -18.92 12.57 -7.54
CA PRO A 164 -18.21 13.44 -8.49
C PRO A 164 -17.88 14.83 -7.94
N GLN A 165 -18.63 15.30 -6.92
CA GLN A 165 -18.44 16.60 -6.33
C GLN A 165 -17.14 16.77 -5.54
N TYR A 166 -16.41 15.66 -5.21
CA TYR A 166 -15.18 15.72 -4.41
C TYR A 166 -13.89 15.72 -5.21
N GLY A 167 -13.90 15.26 -6.49
CA GLY A 167 -12.71 15.21 -7.35
C GLY A 167 -11.69 14.13 -6.92
N PHE A 168 -12.17 12.97 -6.45
CA PHE A 168 -11.31 11.87 -5.99
C PHE A 168 -10.41 11.30 -7.08
N GLU A 169 -10.78 11.40 -8.35
CA GLU A 169 -9.96 11.00 -9.49
C GLU A 169 -8.67 11.83 -9.63
N ILE A 170 -8.64 13.05 -9.05
CA ILE A 170 -7.48 13.93 -9.09
C ILE A 170 -6.57 13.66 -7.90
N HIS A 171 -7.10 13.83 -6.70
CA HIS A 171 -6.30 13.85 -5.46
C HIS A 171 -6.39 12.56 -4.63
N LYS A 172 -7.11 11.52 -5.10
CA LYS A 172 -7.18 10.21 -4.45
C LYS A 172 -7.56 10.24 -2.95
N GLY A 173 -8.34 11.26 -2.55
CA GLY A 173 -8.79 11.46 -1.18
C GLY A 173 -7.83 12.26 -0.29
N TYR A 174 -6.67 12.70 -0.78
CA TYR A 174 -5.76 13.54 0.00
C TYR A 174 -6.37 14.94 0.28
N GLY A 175 -5.99 15.53 1.43
CA GLY A 175 -6.48 16.83 1.89
C GLY A 175 -5.91 18.02 1.10
N THR A 176 -6.29 18.16 -0.15
CA THR A 176 -5.96 19.29 -1.00
C THR A 176 -6.92 20.48 -0.72
N LYS A 177 -6.56 21.67 -1.22
CA LYS A 177 -7.47 22.84 -1.14
C LYS A 177 -8.83 22.55 -1.77
N ALA A 178 -8.86 21.87 -2.91
CA ALA A 178 -10.08 21.47 -3.61
C ALA A 178 -10.93 20.50 -2.76
N HIS A 179 -10.30 19.49 -2.15
CA HIS A 179 -10.99 18.53 -1.29
C HIS A 179 -11.61 19.20 -0.05
N TYR A 180 -10.87 20.10 0.61
CA TYR A 180 -11.42 20.87 1.73
C TYR A 180 -12.53 21.85 1.30
N ALA A 181 -12.48 22.41 0.09
CA ALA A 181 -13.56 23.23 -0.45
C ALA A 181 -14.83 22.39 -0.66
N ALA A 182 -14.71 21.23 -1.28
CA ALA A 182 -15.83 20.28 -1.45
C ALA A 182 -16.43 19.84 -0.10
N LEU A 183 -15.58 19.59 0.92
CA LEU A 183 -16.07 19.27 2.26
C LEU A 183 -16.87 20.41 2.92
N ARG A 184 -16.52 21.68 2.66
CA ARG A 184 -17.30 22.82 3.17
C ARG A 184 -18.65 22.96 2.47
N GLU A 185 -18.70 22.66 1.19
CA GLU A 185 -19.89 22.83 0.36
C GLU A 185 -20.87 21.65 0.49
N PHE A 186 -20.35 20.41 0.45
CA PHE A 186 -21.17 19.20 0.37
C PHE A 186 -21.16 18.36 1.65
N GLY A 187 -20.35 18.73 2.65
CA GLY A 187 -20.14 17.89 3.85
C GLY A 187 -19.29 16.67 3.58
N ALA A 188 -19.29 15.70 4.51
CA ALA A 188 -18.56 14.46 4.35
C ALA A 188 -19.42 13.40 3.64
N SER A 189 -18.86 12.67 2.68
CA SER A 189 -19.47 11.49 2.08
C SER A 189 -19.25 10.24 2.95
N PRO A 190 -19.94 9.11 2.69
CA PRO A 190 -19.77 7.87 3.45
C PRO A 190 -18.36 7.31 3.46
N ILE A 191 -17.52 7.64 2.46
CA ILE A 191 -16.13 7.17 2.39
C ILE A 191 -15.12 8.11 3.07
N HIS A 192 -15.57 9.14 3.76
CA HIS A 192 -14.68 10.01 4.53
C HIS A 192 -14.34 9.42 5.90
N ARG A 193 -13.09 9.61 6.31
CA ARG A 193 -12.57 9.17 7.61
C ARG A 193 -12.90 10.22 8.67
N MET A 194 -14.02 10.07 9.35
CA MET A 194 -14.50 11.06 10.32
C MET A 194 -13.49 11.33 11.44
N SER A 195 -12.69 10.33 11.82
CA SER A 195 -11.60 10.48 12.79
C SER A 195 -10.53 11.49 12.34
N PHE A 196 -10.31 11.64 11.02
CA PHE A 196 -9.35 12.59 10.44
C PHE A 196 -9.93 14.00 10.29
N LEU A 197 -11.25 14.11 10.25
CA LEU A 197 -11.97 15.37 10.06
C LEU A 197 -12.37 16.07 11.39
N LYS A 198 -12.03 15.51 12.56
CA LYS A 198 -12.37 16.08 13.87
C LYS A 198 -11.94 17.54 14.02
N LYS A 199 -10.73 17.90 13.58
CA LYS A 199 -10.23 19.27 13.63
C LYS A 199 -10.92 20.19 12.62
N PHE A 200 -11.33 19.64 11.49
CA PHE A 200 -12.03 20.40 10.44
C PHE A 200 -13.45 20.80 10.90
N TYR A 201 -14.20 19.86 11.49
CA TYR A 201 -15.55 20.13 11.98
C TYR A 201 -15.59 20.73 13.40
N GLY A 202 -14.58 20.51 14.24
CA GLY A 202 -14.51 21.05 15.59
C GLY A 202 -14.15 22.55 15.66
N ASN A 203 -13.74 23.15 14.55
CA ASN A 203 -13.44 24.58 14.41
C ASN A 203 -14.52 25.36 13.64
N GLN A 204 -15.70 24.76 13.45
CA GLN A 204 -16.86 25.39 12.80
C GLN A 204 -17.89 25.79 13.86
#